data_49b400d162889aadaec0f3cb687ccfde
#
_entry.id   49b400d162889aadaec0f3cb687ccfde
#
_cell.length_a   1.000
_cell.length_b   1.000
_cell.length_c   1.000
_cell.angle_alpha   90.00
_cell.angle_beta   90.00
_cell.angle_gamma   90.00
#
_symmetry.space_group_name_H-M   'P 1'
#
loop_
_entity.id
_entity.type
_entity.pdbx_description
1 polymer ?
#
loop_
_entity_poly.entity_id
_entity_poly.type
_entity_poly.pdbx_seq_one_letter_code
_entity_poly.pdbx_strand_id
1 'polypeptide(L)'
;MSDSSQIRIMIVEDHFVVREGLKAIINSQKDMLTVAEAGNGRQAVEAFEQHQPDVTLMDVRIPGLNGIDAIGSIVAKFPNAHVIVLSTYGGDENIFRAFQAGAMAYFLKDIKGQDLVDAIRAVHAGQRVVPPEIAAQLAGRVPLTALSPREMEILTLVAKGKSNKEIGAKLAISEGTVRVHASNLLSKLHCSGRAQAVSEAIRRGIIEVE
;
A
#
# COMPACT_ATOMS: atom_id res chain seq x y z
N MET A 1 -33.49 23.09 -5.41
CA MET A 1 -33.05 21.88 -4.70
C MET A 1 -31.83 21.42 -5.48
N SER A 2 -30.62 21.64 -4.93
CA SER A 2 -29.40 21.22 -5.56
C SER A 2 -29.40 19.71 -5.67
N ASP A 3 -29.35 19.21 -6.89
CA ASP A 3 -29.07 17.81 -7.17
C ASP A 3 -27.63 17.57 -6.70
N SER A 4 -27.46 17.23 -5.42
CA SER A 4 -26.15 16.89 -4.90
C SER A 4 -25.81 15.52 -5.48
N SER A 5 -25.01 15.52 -6.56
CA SER A 5 -24.46 14.29 -7.13
C SER A 5 -23.79 13.50 -6.01
N GLN A 6 -24.18 12.25 -5.83
CA GLN A 6 -23.56 11.36 -4.85
C GLN A 6 -22.07 11.19 -5.16
N ILE A 7 -21.23 11.16 -4.12
CA ILE A 7 -19.80 10.84 -4.24
C ILE A 7 -19.67 9.40 -4.76
N ARG A 8 -19.07 9.25 -5.90
CA ARG A 8 -18.90 7.97 -6.59
C ARG A 8 -17.62 7.28 -6.10
N ILE A 9 -17.77 6.14 -5.46
CA ILE A 9 -16.66 5.47 -4.76
C ILE A 9 -16.33 4.14 -5.44
N MET A 10 -15.04 3.91 -5.66
CA MET A 10 -14.50 2.60 -6.02
C MET A 10 -13.86 1.95 -4.81
N ILE A 11 -14.08 0.65 -4.62
CA ILE A 11 -13.47 -0.16 -3.57
C ILE A 11 -12.52 -1.17 -4.20
N VAL A 12 -11.25 -1.17 -3.75
CA VAL A 12 -10.22 -2.13 -4.17
C VAL A 12 -9.77 -2.92 -2.95
N GLU A 13 -10.23 -4.17 -2.87
CA GLU A 13 -10.05 -5.07 -1.73
C GLU A 13 -10.22 -6.51 -2.19
N ASP A 14 -9.28 -7.40 -1.88
CA ASP A 14 -9.35 -8.82 -2.27
C ASP A 14 -10.17 -9.67 -1.29
N HIS A 15 -10.26 -9.25 0.00
CA HIS A 15 -11.07 -9.94 1.00
C HIS A 15 -12.55 -9.61 0.86
N PHE A 16 -13.33 -10.59 0.43
CA PHE A 16 -14.77 -10.42 0.18
C PHE A 16 -15.53 -9.80 1.37
N VAL A 17 -15.32 -10.28 2.60
CA VAL A 17 -16.05 -9.79 3.78
C VAL A 17 -15.73 -8.32 4.08
N VAL A 18 -14.46 -7.92 3.93
CA VAL A 18 -14.05 -6.52 4.14
C VAL A 18 -14.65 -5.63 3.07
N ARG A 19 -14.62 -6.05 1.81
CA ARG A 19 -15.21 -5.32 0.68
C ARG A 19 -16.71 -5.11 0.85
N GLU A 20 -17.45 -6.16 1.23
CA GLU A 20 -18.90 -6.02 1.51
C GLU A 20 -19.17 -5.13 2.73
N GLY A 21 -18.34 -5.18 3.77
CA GLY A 21 -18.43 -4.27 4.91
C GLY A 21 -18.23 -2.80 4.52
N LEU A 22 -17.21 -2.50 3.73
CA LEU A 22 -16.96 -1.14 3.21
C LEU A 22 -18.13 -0.66 2.34
N LYS A 23 -18.62 -1.51 1.45
CA LYS A 23 -19.77 -1.23 0.59
C LYS A 23 -21.04 -0.93 1.40
N ALA A 24 -21.29 -1.69 2.45
CA ALA A 24 -22.43 -1.45 3.34
C ALA A 24 -22.32 -0.10 4.06
N ILE A 25 -21.12 0.25 4.57
CA ILE A 25 -20.87 1.55 5.22
C ILE A 25 -21.11 2.69 4.23
N ILE A 26 -20.54 2.61 3.02
CA ILE A 26 -20.65 3.64 1.99
C ILE A 26 -22.11 3.81 1.55
N ASN A 27 -22.77 2.73 1.15
CA ASN A 27 -24.11 2.78 0.61
C ASN A 27 -25.20 3.07 1.68
N SER A 28 -24.85 3.06 2.97
CA SER A 28 -25.72 3.56 4.04
C SER A 28 -25.79 5.11 4.08
N GLN A 29 -24.83 5.78 3.43
CA GLN A 29 -24.79 7.24 3.34
C GLN A 29 -25.64 7.72 2.16
N LYS A 30 -26.44 8.78 2.37
CA LYS A 30 -27.32 9.33 1.32
C LYS A 30 -26.54 10.03 0.20
N ASP A 31 -25.35 10.51 0.52
CA ASP A 31 -24.46 11.31 -0.34
C ASP A 31 -23.34 10.48 -0.98
N MET A 32 -23.37 9.15 -0.87
CA MET A 32 -22.32 8.27 -1.40
C MET A 32 -22.90 7.09 -2.16
N LEU A 33 -22.14 6.57 -3.14
CA LEU A 33 -22.49 5.39 -3.92
C LEU A 33 -21.27 4.61 -4.33
N THR A 34 -21.25 3.30 -4.08
CA THR A 34 -20.22 2.41 -4.64
C THR A 34 -20.52 2.17 -6.12
N VAL A 35 -19.61 2.61 -7.00
CA VAL A 35 -19.78 2.51 -8.48
C VAL A 35 -18.93 1.44 -9.12
N ALA A 36 -17.85 0.98 -8.44
CA ALA A 36 -16.96 -0.05 -8.93
C ALA A 36 -16.30 -0.82 -7.78
N GLU A 37 -15.93 -2.05 -8.06
CA GLU A 37 -15.19 -2.94 -7.16
C GLU A 37 -14.07 -3.62 -7.93
N ALA A 38 -12.92 -3.85 -7.27
CA ALA A 38 -11.81 -4.60 -7.82
C ALA A 38 -11.16 -5.47 -6.73
N GLY A 39 -10.67 -6.65 -7.09
CA GLY A 39 -9.99 -7.58 -6.18
C GLY A 39 -8.48 -7.64 -6.39
N ASN A 40 -7.92 -6.86 -7.32
CA ASN A 40 -6.48 -6.79 -7.57
C ASN A 40 -6.12 -5.48 -8.27
N GLY A 41 -4.81 -5.14 -8.28
CA GLY A 41 -4.37 -3.85 -8.79
C GLY A 41 -4.57 -3.63 -10.29
N ARG A 42 -4.52 -4.69 -11.11
CA ARG A 42 -4.81 -4.57 -12.55
C ARG A 42 -6.27 -4.21 -12.78
N GLN A 43 -7.18 -4.95 -12.15
CA GLN A 43 -8.61 -4.64 -12.19
C GLN A 43 -8.90 -3.23 -11.65
N ALA A 44 -8.17 -2.78 -10.62
CA ALA A 44 -8.31 -1.43 -10.08
C ALA A 44 -8.02 -0.35 -11.14
N VAL A 45 -6.92 -0.49 -11.89
CA VAL A 45 -6.58 0.45 -12.96
C VAL A 45 -7.64 0.43 -14.08
N GLU A 46 -8.05 -0.75 -14.53
CA GLU A 46 -9.08 -0.92 -15.57
C GLU A 46 -10.44 -0.35 -15.12
N ALA A 47 -10.87 -0.66 -13.89
CA ALA A 47 -12.13 -0.17 -13.34
C ALA A 47 -12.09 1.36 -13.12
N PHE A 48 -10.95 1.93 -12.71
CA PHE A 48 -10.79 3.37 -12.60
C PHE A 48 -10.98 4.06 -13.95
N GLU A 49 -10.34 3.55 -15.01
CA GLU A 49 -10.48 4.09 -16.38
C GLU A 49 -11.93 4.05 -16.86
N GLN A 50 -12.64 2.95 -16.58
CA GLN A 50 -14.02 2.76 -17.02
C GLN A 50 -15.03 3.61 -16.25
N HIS A 51 -14.87 3.70 -14.93
CA HIS A 51 -15.90 4.27 -14.06
C HIS A 51 -15.61 5.69 -13.60
N GLN A 52 -14.34 6.15 -13.68
CA GLN A 52 -13.93 7.50 -13.23
C GLN A 52 -14.53 7.86 -11.87
N PRO A 53 -14.22 7.12 -10.78
CA PRO A 53 -14.75 7.38 -9.44
C PRO A 53 -14.22 8.69 -8.89
N ASP A 54 -15.02 9.35 -8.03
CA ASP A 54 -14.59 10.57 -7.33
C ASP A 54 -13.58 10.25 -6.23
N VAL A 55 -13.73 9.10 -5.53
CA VAL A 55 -12.82 8.62 -4.50
C VAL A 55 -12.60 7.12 -4.67
N THR A 56 -11.36 6.67 -4.52
CA THR A 56 -10.99 5.26 -4.50
C THR A 56 -10.51 4.87 -3.11
N LEU A 57 -11.10 3.83 -2.53
CA LEU A 57 -10.56 3.12 -1.37
C LEU A 57 -9.65 2.00 -1.86
N MET A 58 -8.38 2.04 -1.50
CA MET A 58 -7.36 1.13 -2.02
C MET A 58 -6.69 0.35 -0.90
N ASP A 59 -6.84 -0.97 -0.90
CA ASP A 59 -5.95 -1.81 -0.09
C ASP A 59 -4.55 -1.85 -0.70
N VAL A 60 -3.55 -1.78 0.15
CA VAL A 60 -2.13 -1.96 -0.25
C VAL A 60 -1.86 -3.41 -0.62
N ARG A 61 -2.50 -4.36 0.11
CA ARG A 61 -2.24 -5.80 -0.02
C ARG A 61 -3.27 -6.47 -0.91
N ILE A 62 -3.08 -6.34 -2.20
CA ILE A 62 -3.91 -7.00 -3.20
C ILE A 62 -3.03 -7.84 -4.13
N PRO A 63 -3.56 -8.95 -4.69
CA PRO A 63 -2.80 -9.85 -5.56
C PRO A 63 -2.30 -9.18 -6.84
N GLY A 64 -1.16 -9.67 -7.33
CA GLY A 64 -0.57 -9.24 -8.60
C GLY A 64 0.08 -7.86 -8.52
N LEU A 65 -0.47 -6.83 -9.16
CA LEU A 65 -0.03 -5.46 -9.00
C LEU A 65 -0.49 -4.97 -7.62
N ASN A 66 0.46 -4.66 -6.71
CA ASN A 66 0.10 -4.18 -5.38
C ASN A 66 -0.58 -2.81 -5.41
N GLY A 67 -1.27 -2.45 -4.32
CA GLY A 67 -2.09 -1.23 -4.29
C GLY A 67 -1.29 0.05 -4.49
N ILE A 68 -0.06 0.14 -3.98
CA ILE A 68 0.79 1.34 -4.13
C ILE A 68 1.18 1.54 -5.60
N ASP A 69 1.56 0.46 -6.30
CA ASP A 69 1.91 0.52 -7.71
C ASP A 69 0.67 0.78 -8.58
N ALA A 70 -0.51 0.28 -8.16
CA ALA A 70 -1.79 0.61 -8.79
C ALA A 70 -2.13 2.10 -8.63
N ILE A 71 -1.93 2.69 -7.43
CA ILE A 71 -2.09 4.15 -7.21
C ILE A 71 -1.19 4.93 -8.16
N GLY A 72 0.11 4.58 -8.24
CA GLY A 72 1.05 5.25 -9.14
C GLY A 72 0.59 5.17 -10.60
N SER A 73 0.08 4.02 -11.04
CA SER A 73 -0.44 3.81 -12.39
C SER A 73 -1.70 4.65 -12.68
N ILE A 74 -2.61 4.74 -11.70
CA ILE A 74 -3.83 5.56 -11.81
C ILE A 74 -3.45 7.05 -11.85
N VAL A 75 -2.65 7.53 -10.90
CA VAL A 75 -2.29 8.95 -10.78
C VAL A 75 -1.46 9.42 -11.98
N ALA A 76 -0.62 8.58 -12.57
CA ALA A 76 0.13 8.91 -13.77
C ALA A 76 -0.78 9.21 -14.98
N LYS A 77 -1.93 8.52 -15.08
CA LYS A 77 -2.93 8.74 -16.15
C LYS A 77 -3.97 9.80 -15.75
N PHE A 78 -4.32 9.85 -14.47
CA PHE A 78 -5.36 10.72 -13.90
C PHE A 78 -4.79 11.50 -12.71
N PRO A 79 -4.08 12.62 -12.94
CA PRO A 79 -3.37 13.39 -11.91
C PRO A 79 -4.26 13.92 -10.77
N ASN A 80 -5.57 14.03 -11.02
CA ASN A 80 -6.56 14.47 -10.04
C ASN A 80 -7.30 13.32 -9.35
N ALA A 81 -6.80 12.08 -9.47
CA ALA A 81 -7.41 10.94 -8.80
C ALA A 81 -7.30 11.07 -7.28
N HIS A 82 -8.42 10.93 -6.58
CA HIS A 82 -8.45 10.94 -5.13
C HIS A 82 -8.40 9.51 -4.60
N VAL A 83 -7.31 9.16 -3.94
CA VAL A 83 -7.11 7.80 -3.41
C VAL A 83 -6.88 7.83 -1.90
N ILE A 84 -7.68 7.05 -1.17
CA ILE A 84 -7.55 6.75 0.26
C ILE A 84 -6.99 5.33 0.38
N VAL A 85 -5.90 5.18 1.09
CA VAL A 85 -5.33 3.87 1.40
C VAL A 85 -5.96 3.31 2.66
N LEU A 86 -6.36 2.03 2.61
CA LEU A 86 -6.77 1.24 3.77
C LEU A 86 -5.82 0.04 3.88
N SER A 87 -5.14 -0.12 5.01
CA SER A 87 -4.15 -1.19 5.20
C SER A 87 -4.27 -1.84 6.58
N THR A 88 -3.97 -3.12 6.67
CA THR A 88 -3.86 -3.82 7.96
C THR A 88 -2.57 -3.49 8.71
N TYR A 89 -1.57 -2.89 8.04
CA TYR A 89 -0.25 -2.61 8.60
C TYR A 89 0.19 -1.18 8.29
N GLY A 90 0.70 -0.51 9.32
CA GLY A 90 1.22 0.84 9.24
C GLY A 90 2.75 0.88 9.20
N GLY A 91 3.40 0.17 8.26
CA GLY A 91 4.85 0.31 8.08
C GLY A 91 5.20 1.68 7.51
N ASP A 92 6.16 2.39 8.12
CA ASP A 92 6.57 3.75 7.73
C ASP A 92 6.96 3.86 6.25
N GLU A 93 7.53 2.80 5.68
CA GLU A 93 7.91 2.75 4.27
C GLU A 93 6.70 2.63 3.34
N ASN A 94 5.70 1.81 3.68
CA ASN A 94 4.47 1.71 2.91
C ASN A 94 3.67 3.01 2.94
N ILE A 95 3.56 3.64 4.11
CA ILE A 95 2.90 4.94 4.26
C ILE A 95 3.59 5.99 3.37
N PHE A 96 4.91 6.07 3.44
CA PHE A 96 5.69 7.02 2.66
C PHE A 96 5.52 6.78 1.14
N ARG A 97 5.66 5.53 0.69
CA ARG A 97 5.48 5.18 -0.72
C ARG A 97 4.07 5.45 -1.22
N ALA A 98 3.05 5.19 -0.40
CA ALA A 98 1.66 5.48 -0.76
C ALA A 98 1.44 7.00 -1.01
N PHE A 99 1.95 7.86 -0.13
CA PHE A 99 1.86 9.30 -0.33
C PHE A 99 2.71 9.80 -1.51
N GLN A 100 3.88 9.19 -1.76
CA GLN A 100 4.68 9.47 -2.95
C GLN A 100 3.98 9.06 -4.25
N ALA A 101 3.25 7.95 -4.23
CA ALA A 101 2.46 7.48 -5.37
C ALA A 101 1.22 8.35 -5.65
N GLY A 102 0.85 9.24 -4.71
CA GLY A 102 -0.24 10.19 -4.87
C GLY A 102 -1.46 9.93 -4.00
N ALA A 103 -1.39 9.01 -3.01
CA ALA A 103 -2.47 8.86 -2.03
C ALA A 103 -2.74 10.17 -1.28
N MET A 104 -4.01 10.46 -1.03
CA MET A 104 -4.44 11.63 -0.28
C MET A 104 -4.69 11.35 1.20
N ALA A 105 -4.93 10.10 1.55
CA ALA A 105 -5.08 9.66 2.93
C ALA A 105 -4.54 8.23 3.11
N TYR A 106 -4.16 7.90 4.34
CA TYR A 106 -3.75 6.56 4.73
C TYR A 106 -4.38 6.22 6.09
N PHE A 107 -5.09 5.10 6.16
CA PHE A 107 -5.70 4.61 7.39
C PHE A 107 -5.40 3.14 7.60
N LEU A 108 -5.41 2.72 8.86
CA LEU A 108 -5.47 1.31 9.20
C LEU A 108 -6.90 0.79 9.07
N LYS A 109 -7.06 -0.50 8.76
CA LYS A 109 -8.39 -1.11 8.54
C LYS A 109 -9.25 -1.25 9.81
N ASP A 110 -8.72 -0.88 10.97
CA ASP A 110 -9.46 -0.76 12.22
C ASP A 110 -10.14 0.62 12.41
N ILE A 111 -10.06 1.50 11.40
CA ILE A 111 -10.75 2.79 11.39
C ILE A 111 -12.25 2.62 11.64
N LYS A 112 -12.82 3.51 12.45
CA LYS A 112 -14.27 3.54 12.67
C LYS A 112 -15.01 3.97 11.39
N GLY A 113 -16.17 3.36 11.15
CA GLY A 113 -16.95 3.66 9.94
C GLY A 113 -17.26 5.15 9.76
N GLN A 114 -17.55 5.88 10.84
CA GLN A 114 -17.81 7.33 10.77
C GLN A 114 -16.55 8.11 10.34
N ASP A 115 -15.40 7.78 10.90
CA ASP A 115 -14.12 8.46 10.57
C ASP A 115 -13.75 8.22 9.10
N LEU A 116 -14.03 7.02 8.58
CA LEU A 116 -13.84 6.71 7.15
C LEU A 116 -14.78 7.55 6.26
N VAL A 117 -16.05 7.67 6.64
CA VAL A 117 -17.03 8.47 5.90
C VAL A 117 -16.60 9.94 5.86
N ASP A 118 -16.15 10.50 6.99
CA ASP A 118 -15.70 11.89 7.08
C ASP A 118 -14.39 12.09 6.26
N ALA A 119 -13.49 11.11 6.27
CA ALA A 119 -12.29 11.12 5.43
C ALA A 119 -12.63 11.10 3.93
N ILE A 120 -13.61 10.31 3.51
CA ILE A 120 -14.07 10.27 2.11
C ILE A 120 -14.56 11.66 1.68
N ARG A 121 -15.40 12.32 2.50
CA ARG A 121 -15.88 13.68 2.21
C ARG A 121 -14.76 14.71 2.12
N ALA A 122 -13.80 14.65 3.04
CA ALA A 122 -12.66 15.54 3.05
C ALA A 122 -11.78 15.36 1.82
N VAL A 123 -11.49 14.10 1.46
CA VAL A 123 -10.67 13.76 0.28
C VAL A 123 -11.40 14.12 -1.01
N HIS A 124 -12.71 13.88 -1.11
CA HIS A 124 -13.52 14.36 -2.23
C HIS A 124 -13.45 15.88 -2.39
N ALA A 125 -13.42 16.64 -1.29
CA ALA A 125 -13.20 18.09 -1.30
C ALA A 125 -11.76 18.53 -1.60
N GLY A 126 -10.87 17.59 -1.97
CA GLY A 126 -9.47 17.87 -2.32
C GLY A 126 -8.53 18.01 -1.11
N GLN A 127 -8.97 17.66 0.10
CA GLN A 127 -8.15 17.76 1.30
C GLN A 127 -7.30 16.49 1.49
N ARG A 128 -6.04 16.67 1.89
CA ARG A 128 -5.23 15.55 2.41
C ARG A 128 -5.59 15.26 3.86
N VAL A 129 -5.78 13.98 4.18
CA VAL A 129 -6.10 13.52 5.53
C VAL A 129 -4.99 12.61 6.03
N VAL A 130 -4.24 13.09 7.02
CA VAL A 130 -3.14 12.33 7.64
C VAL A 130 -3.46 12.20 9.13
N PRO A 131 -3.93 11.03 9.60
CA PRO A 131 -4.17 10.80 11.01
C PRO A 131 -2.92 11.03 11.87
N PRO A 132 -3.05 11.47 13.14
CA PRO A 132 -1.91 11.76 14.00
C PRO A 132 -0.92 10.60 14.15
N GLU A 133 -1.40 9.37 14.24
CA GLU A 133 -0.58 8.16 14.32
C GLU A 133 0.23 7.91 13.04
N ILE A 134 -0.33 8.19 11.88
CA ILE A 134 0.34 8.11 10.57
C ILE A 134 1.38 9.24 10.43
N ALA A 135 1.03 10.44 10.86
CA ALA A 135 1.95 11.57 10.88
C ALA A 135 3.16 11.31 11.80
N ALA A 136 2.92 10.72 12.98
CA ALA A 136 3.98 10.36 13.91
C ALA A 136 4.94 9.31 13.33
N GLN A 137 4.42 8.30 12.61
CA GLN A 137 5.23 7.28 11.93
C GLN A 137 6.08 7.90 10.82
N LEU A 138 5.50 8.80 10.01
CA LEU A 138 6.25 9.51 8.97
C LEU A 138 7.35 10.41 9.56
N ALA A 139 7.06 11.12 10.66
CA ALA A 139 8.04 11.98 11.34
C ALA A 139 9.20 11.18 11.95
N GLY A 140 8.93 9.99 12.47
CA GLY A 140 9.93 9.06 13.00
C GLY A 140 10.67 8.24 11.95
N ARG A 141 10.30 8.37 10.66
CA ARG A 141 10.92 7.60 9.59
C ARG A 141 12.38 7.97 9.41
N VAL A 142 13.26 7.00 9.56
CA VAL A 142 14.65 7.14 9.11
C VAL A 142 14.69 6.81 7.61
N PRO A 143 15.09 7.76 6.74
CA PRO A 143 15.20 7.50 5.32
C PRO A 143 16.11 6.29 5.07
N LEU A 144 15.62 5.31 4.34
CA LEU A 144 16.43 4.18 3.90
C LEU A 144 17.07 4.51 2.56
N THR A 145 18.31 4.10 2.39
CA THR A 145 18.86 3.97 1.04
C THR A 145 18.06 2.87 0.34
N ALA A 146 17.45 3.20 -0.80
CA ALA A 146 16.61 2.26 -1.52
C ALA A 146 17.37 0.94 -1.78
N LEU A 147 16.70 -0.17 -1.47
CA LEU A 147 17.22 -1.48 -1.83
C LEU A 147 17.15 -1.65 -3.35
N SER A 148 18.25 -2.14 -3.95
CA SER A 148 18.22 -2.50 -5.36
C SER A 148 17.28 -3.68 -5.60
N PRO A 149 16.78 -3.90 -6.84
CA PRO A 149 15.96 -5.06 -7.16
C PRO A 149 16.59 -6.37 -6.69
N ARG A 150 17.93 -6.49 -6.83
CA ARG A 150 18.67 -7.68 -6.42
C ARG A 150 18.75 -7.87 -4.91
N GLU A 151 18.90 -6.80 -4.15
CA GLU A 151 18.86 -6.83 -2.69
C GLU A 151 17.44 -7.19 -2.18
N MET A 152 16.40 -6.73 -2.86
CA MET A 152 15.01 -7.07 -2.56
C MET A 152 14.71 -8.56 -2.78
N GLU A 153 15.17 -9.14 -3.93
CA GLU A 153 15.04 -10.57 -4.19
C GLU A 153 15.74 -11.41 -3.11
N ILE A 154 16.97 -11.01 -2.74
CA ILE A 154 17.74 -11.69 -1.70
C ILE A 154 17.01 -11.58 -0.35
N LEU A 155 16.54 -10.40 0.03
CA LEU A 155 15.80 -10.19 1.29
C LEU A 155 14.56 -11.08 1.38
N THR A 156 13.79 -11.18 0.31
CA THR A 156 12.61 -12.06 0.22
C THR A 156 12.98 -13.54 0.41
N LEU A 157 14.09 -13.99 -0.19
CA LEU A 157 14.56 -15.37 -0.02
C LEU A 157 15.14 -15.62 1.38
N VAL A 158 15.77 -14.61 1.96
CA VAL A 158 16.22 -14.62 3.35
C VAL A 158 15.05 -14.78 4.31
N ALA A 159 13.97 -14.06 4.09
CA ALA A 159 12.75 -14.16 4.89
C ALA A 159 12.10 -15.56 4.80
N LYS A 160 12.25 -16.24 3.65
CA LYS A 160 11.84 -17.65 3.46
C LYS A 160 12.83 -18.68 4.03
N GLY A 161 13.81 -18.25 4.82
CA GLY A 161 14.78 -19.12 5.50
C GLY A 161 15.87 -19.69 4.62
N LYS A 162 16.05 -19.23 3.37
CA LYS A 162 17.03 -19.79 2.43
C LYS A 162 18.46 -19.43 2.81
N SER A 163 19.38 -20.38 2.76
CA SER A 163 20.82 -20.17 2.91
C SER A 163 21.41 -19.42 1.72
N ASN A 164 22.60 -18.81 1.87
CA ASN A 164 23.26 -18.11 0.76
C ASN A 164 23.54 -19.04 -0.42
N LYS A 165 23.84 -20.31 -0.18
CA LYS A 165 24.03 -21.33 -1.22
C LYS A 165 22.73 -21.57 -2.02
N GLU A 166 21.59 -21.74 -1.32
CA GLU A 166 20.26 -21.92 -1.97
C GLU A 166 19.83 -20.66 -2.72
N ILE A 167 20.08 -19.47 -2.15
CA ILE A 167 19.82 -18.20 -2.82
C ILE A 167 20.66 -18.07 -4.09
N GLY A 168 21.96 -18.38 -4.01
CA GLY A 168 22.83 -18.36 -5.16
C GLY A 168 22.35 -19.28 -6.28
N ALA A 169 21.97 -20.51 -5.93
CA ALA A 169 21.42 -21.47 -6.89
C ALA A 169 20.12 -20.94 -7.54
N LYS A 170 19.19 -20.39 -6.73
CA LYS A 170 17.89 -19.88 -7.23
C LYS A 170 18.06 -18.65 -8.12
N LEU A 171 19.02 -17.79 -7.83
CA LEU A 171 19.24 -16.52 -8.52
C LEU A 171 20.33 -16.60 -9.60
N ALA A 172 20.89 -17.81 -9.86
CA ALA A 172 21.98 -18.08 -10.80
C ALA A 172 23.23 -17.20 -10.60
N ILE A 173 23.64 -17.02 -9.32
CA ILE A 173 24.86 -16.29 -8.92
C ILE A 173 25.66 -17.08 -7.89
N SER A 174 26.94 -16.70 -7.71
CA SER A 174 27.80 -17.35 -6.72
C SER A 174 27.35 -17.05 -5.28
N GLU A 175 27.63 -17.97 -4.34
CA GLU A 175 27.41 -17.74 -2.91
C GLU A 175 28.15 -16.50 -2.40
N GLY A 176 29.35 -16.25 -2.94
CA GLY A 176 30.13 -15.05 -2.63
C GLY A 176 29.40 -13.77 -3.04
N THR A 177 28.79 -13.75 -4.22
CA THR A 177 27.96 -12.63 -4.71
C THR A 177 26.75 -12.40 -3.82
N VAL A 178 26.07 -13.47 -3.39
CA VAL A 178 24.96 -13.36 -2.43
C VAL A 178 25.42 -12.72 -1.13
N ARG A 179 26.60 -13.12 -0.62
CA ARG A 179 27.17 -12.58 0.62
C ARG A 179 27.44 -11.07 0.54
N VAL A 180 27.95 -10.61 -0.61
CA VAL A 180 28.16 -9.17 -0.85
C VAL A 180 26.83 -8.39 -0.84
N HIS A 181 25.83 -8.86 -1.59
CA HIS A 181 24.52 -8.23 -1.59
C HIS A 181 23.85 -8.26 -0.22
N ALA A 182 23.96 -9.37 0.51
CA ALA A 182 23.44 -9.46 1.87
C ALA A 182 24.12 -8.47 2.82
N SER A 183 25.43 -8.26 2.71
CA SER A 183 26.15 -7.25 3.50
C SER A 183 25.67 -5.83 3.19
N ASN A 184 25.50 -5.50 1.92
CA ASN A 184 24.99 -4.20 1.49
C ASN A 184 23.55 -3.97 1.98
N LEU A 185 22.70 -4.99 1.88
CA LEU A 185 21.33 -4.99 2.42
C LEU A 185 21.32 -4.70 3.93
N LEU A 186 22.15 -5.40 4.72
CA LEU A 186 22.26 -5.18 6.17
C LEU A 186 22.68 -3.74 6.50
N SER A 187 23.65 -3.21 5.78
CA SER A 187 24.09 -1.82 5.93
C SER A 187 22.98 -0.83 5.63
N LYS A 188 22.23 -1.01 4.53
CA LYS A 188 21.12 -0.14 4.13
C LYS A 188 19.94 -0.17 5.10
N LEU A 189 19.68 -1.34 5.71
CA LEU A 189 18.64 -1.51 6.73
C LEU A 189 19.12 -1.11 8.14
N HIS A 190 20.39 -0.74 8.31
CA HIS A 190 21.01 -0.48 9.60
C HIS A 190 20.92 -1.65 10.58
N CYS A 191 21.04 -2.89 10.07
CA CYS A 191 20.92 -4.12 10.83
C CYS A 191 22.27 -4.83 10.99
N SER A 192 22.48 -5.45 12.15
CA SER A 192 23.72 -6.22 12.44
C SER A 192 23.65 -7.67 12.00
N GLY A 193 22.45 -8.16 11.66
CA GLY A 193 22.27 -9.56 11.31
C GLY A 193 21.01 -9.84 10.50
N ARG A 194 20.98 -11.02 9.92
CA ARG A 194 19.98 -11.52 8.98
C ARG A 194 18.56 -11.54 9.58
N ALA A 195 18.41 -12.07 10.81
CA ALA A 195 17.12 -12.14 11.49
C ALA A 195 16.59 -10.74 11.79
N GLN A 196 17.46 -9.83 12.23
CA GLN A 196 17.11 -8.44 12.46
C GLN A 196 16.65 -7.75 11.17
N ALA A 197 17.35 -7.99 10.05
CA ALA A 197 16.97 -7.42 8.76
C ALA A 197 15.58 -7.87 8.29
N VAL A 198 15.24 -9.16 8.50
CA VAL A 198 13.90 -9.66 8.19
C VAL A 198 12.85 -9.00 9.08
N SER A 199 13.06 -8.97 10.39
CA SER A 199 12.13 -8.33 11.33
C SER A 199 11.93 -6.84 11.02
N GLU A 200 13.00 -6.12 10.73
CA GLU A 200 12.95 -4.70 10.38
C GLU A 200 12.23 -4.46 9.06
N ALA A 201 12.50 -5.30 8.06
CA ALA A 201 11.86 -5.19 6.76
C ALA A 201 10.34 -5.46 6.83
N ILE A 202 9.92 -6.42 7.65
CA ILE A 202 8.48 -6.68 7.90
C ILE A 202 7.86 -5.49 8.65
N ARG A 203 8.49 -5.03 9.73
CA ARG A 203 8.01 -3.90 10.54
C ARG A 203 7.80 -2.64 9.69
N ARG A 204 8.71 -2.37 8.76
CA ARG A 204 8.66 -1.20 7.87
C ARG A 204 7.76 -1.40 6.64
N GLY A 205 7.26 -2.60 6.42
CA GLY A 205 6.45 -2.92 5.24
C GLY A 205 7.25 -3.03 3.94
N ILE A 206 8.55 -3.29 4.02
CA ILE A 206 9.42 -3.48 2.84
C ILE A 206 9.17 -4.85 2.21
N ILE A 207 9.00 -5.88 3.04
CA ILE A 207 8.61 -7.23 2.64
C ILE A 207 7.46 -7.73 3.50
N GLU A 208 6.78 -8.75 2.99
CA GLU A 208 5.75 -9.50 3.68
C GLU A 208 6.20 -10.96 3.80
N VAL A 209 5.77 -11.61 4.88
CA VAL A 209 5.92 -13.07 5.06
C VAL A 209 4.50 -13.64 5.01
N GLU A 210 4.29 -14.54 4.06
CA GLU A 210 3.09 -15.36 3.96
C GLU A 210 3.06 -16.40 5.08
#